data_d1099c2e8251a59160218123bb62ebd3
#
_entry.id   d1099c2e8251a59160218123bb62ebd3
#
_cell.length_a   1.000
_cell.length_b   1.000
_cell.length_c   1.000
_cell.angle_alpha   90.00
_cell.angle_beta   90.00
_cell.angle_gamma   90.00
#
_symmetry.space_group_name_H-M   'P 1'
#
loop_
_entity.id
_entity.type
_entity.pdbx_description
1 polymer ?
#
loop_
_entity_poly.entity_id
_entity_poly.type
_entity_poly.pdbx_seq_one_letter_code
_entity_poly.pdbx_strand_id
1 'polypeptide(L)'
;PPGVAVPEPDKARLTEGLKKLRAAIDEAAKAQAKNPLLADLLPDVEIYHKAVDWALRYNEVHKLPEVKSADGALAEGMKRAAAFKEGKAPWTQQKGLVVRAYRSKIDGSVQPYGLVIPESYVGAPVRTDIWCHGRGETLSELAFVDQRSKQVGNVQPKGAIVLHPYGRYC
;
A
#
# COMPACT_ATOMS: atom_id res chain seq x y z
N PRO A 1 -3.35 0.40 -21.41
CA PRO A 1 -4.14 1.52 -21.94
C PRO A 1 -3.72 2.83 -21.26
N PRO A 2 -3.81 3.98 -21.94
CA PRO A 2 -3.53 5.26 -21.32
C PRO A 2 -4.53 5.55 -20.20
N GLY A 3 -4.11 6.30 -19.19
CA GLY A 3 -4.98 6.77 -18.14
C GLY A 3 -5.95 7.85 -18.61
N VAL A 4 -6.93 8.16 -17.77
CA VAL A 4 -7.86 9.28 -17.98
C VAL A 4 -7.24 10.58 -17.46
N ALA A 5 -7.63 11.71 -18.06
CA ALA A 5 -7.20 13.02 -17.55
C ALA A 5 -7.79 13.26 -16.15
N VAL A 6 -6.92 13.44 -15.17
CA VAL A 6 -7.32 13.87 -13.83
C VAL A 6 -7.64 15.36 -13.87
N PRO A 7 -8.82 15.80 -13.37
CA PRO A 7 -9.15 17.22 -13.31
C PRO A 7 -8.08 18.04 -12.58
N GLU A 8 -7.74 19.22 -13.10
CA GLU A 8 -6.67 20.06 -12.53
C GLU A 8 -6.84 20.38 -11.02
N PRO A 9 -8.05 20.67 -10.51
CA PRO A 9 -8.23 20.86 -9.07
C PRO A 9 -7.87 19.62 -8.25
N ASP A 10 -8.22 18.41 -8.74
CA ASP A 10 -7.89 17.14 -8.08
C ASP A 10 -6.40 16.86 -8.15
N LYS A 11 -5.78 17.11 -9.30
CA LYS A 11 -4.35 16.94 -9.50
C LYS A 11 -3.54 17.87 -8.57
N ALA A 12 -3.94 19.12 -8.46
CA ALA A 12 -3.31 20.09 -7.55
C ALA A 12 -3.45 19.64 -6.09
N ARG A 13 -4.64 19.21 -5.68
CA ARG A 13 -4.92 18.69 -4.33
C ARG A 13 -4.11 17.43 -4.01
N LEU A 14 -4.06 16.46 -4.90
CA LEU A 14 -3.28 15.23 -4.73
C LEU A 14 -1.78 15.53 -4.69
N THR A 15 -1.29 16.45 -5.53
CA THR A 15 0.12 16.87 -5.52
C THR A 15 0.50 17.51 -4.18
N GLU A 16 -0.37 18.35 -3.61
CA GLU A 16 -0.15 18.92 -2.27
C GLU A 16 -0.19 17.85 -1.18
N GLY A 17 -1.10 16.89 -1.29
CA GLY A 17 -1.16 15.72 -0.41
C GLY A 17 0.12 14.88 -0.44
N LEU A 18 0.68 14.65 -1.63
CA LEU A 18 1.96 13.96 -1.80
C LEU A 18 3.12 14.69 -1.12
N LYS A 19 3.21 16.01 -1.25
CA LYS A 19 4.25 16.80 -0.56
C LYS A 19 4.16 16.64 0.96
N LYS A 20 2.94 16.75 1.50
CA LYS A 20 2.69 16.58 2.95
C LYS A 20 3.05 15.17 3.42
N LEU A 21 2.62 14.15 2.69
CA LEU A 21 2.93 12.76 3.03
C LEU A 21 4.43 12.49 2.94
N ARG A 22 5.14 13.01 1.91
CA ARG A 22 6.60 12.85 1.81
C ARG A 22 7.31 13.45 3.02
N ALA A 23 6.95 14.67 3.41
CA ALA A 23 7.52 15.31 4.59
C ALA A 23 7.27 14.49 5.88
N ALA A 24 6.04 13.98 6.05
CA ALA A 24 5.69 13.15 7.21
C ALA A 24 6.48 11.83 7.24
N ILE A 25 6.70 11.18 6.09
CA ILE A 25 7.52 9.97 5.97
C ILE A 25 8.99 10.28 6.33
N ASP A 26 9.54 11.38 5.84
CA ASP A 26 10.93 11.78 6.10
C ASP A 26 11.16 12.08 7.61
N GLU A 27 10.20 12.76 8.25
CA GLU A 27 10.22 12.99 9.70
C GLU A 27 10.13 11.69 10.49
N ALA A 28 9.21 10.79 10.11
CA ALA A 28 9.03 9.50 10.74
C ALA A 28 10.27 8.62 10.62
N ALA A 29 10.88 8.57 9.43
CA ALA A 29 12.12 7.84 9.19
C ALA A 29 13.28 8.39 10.05
N LYS A 30 13.43 9.72 10.15
CA LYS A 30 14.43 10.36 11.01
C LYS A 30 14.20 10.03 12.48
N ALA A 31 12.95 10.09 12.96
CA ALA A 31 12.60 9.81 14.35
C ALA A 31 12.96 8.37 14.75
N GLN A 32 12.82 7.41 13.82
CA GLN A 32 13.05 5.99 14.06
C GLN A 32 14.37 5.46 13.46
N ALA A 33 15.29 6.33 13.03
CA ALA A 33 16.53 5.94 12.34
C ALA A 33 17.43 5.00 13.19
N LYS A 34 17.30 5.02 14.51
CA LYS A 34 18.04 4.15 15.44
C LYS A 34 17.27 2.91 15.86
N ASN A 35 16.07 2.68 15.35
CA ASN A 35 15.23 1.54 15.71
C ASN A 35 15.23 0.49 14.57
N PRO A 36 16.12 -0.52 14.64
CA PRO A 36 16.25 -1.50 13.56
C PRO A 36 14.99 -2.34 13.37
N LEU A 37 14.16 -2.51 14.41
CA LEU A 37 12.92 -3.29 14.31
C LEU A 37 11.86 -2.60 13.44
N LEU A 38 11.93 -1.27 13.30
CA LEU A 38 11.03 -0.51 12.47
C LEU A 38 11.59 -0.24 11.07
N ALA A 39 12.90 -0.37 10.85
CA ALA A 39 13.50 -0.05 9.56
C ALA A 39 12.84 -0.82 8.40
N ASP A 40 12.57 -2.12 8.59
CA ASP A 40 11.94 -2.98 7.60
C ASP A 40 10.44 -2.70 7.40
N LEU A 41 9.83 -1.89 8.27
CA LEU A 41 8.41 -1.53 8.20
C LEU A 41 8.17 -0.17 7.54
N LEU A 42 9.21 0.63 7.28
CA LEU A 42 9.08 1.91 6.58
C LEU A 42 8.42 1.77 5.19
N PRO A 43 8.72 0.73 4.39
CA PRO A 43 8.03 0.50 3.12
C PRO A 43 6.50 0.44 3.23
N ASP A 44 5.95 -0.03 4.36
CA ASP A 44 4.50 -0.08 4.61
C ASP A 44 3.85 1.31 4.67
N VAL A 45 4.64 2.35 4.89
CA VAL A 45 4.22 3.75 4.86
C VAL A 45 4.49 4.37 3.50
N GLU A 46 5.70 4.13 2.95
CA GLU A 46 6.15 4.67 1.67
C GLU A 46 5.28 4.25 0.48
N ILE A 47 4.68 3.04 0.56
CA ILE A 47 3.87 2.50 -0.54
C ILE A 47 2.68 3.38 -0.89
N TYR A 48 2.06 4.05 0.08
CA TYR A 48 0.92 4.94 -0.14
C TYR A 48 1.31 6.21 -0.89
N HIS A 49 2.50 6.74 -0.60
CA HIS A 49 3.05 7.85 -1.36
C HIS A 49 3.36 7.42 -2.78
N LYS A 50 4.11 6.32 -2.94
CA LYS A 50 4.53 5.82 -4.24
C LYS A 50 3.34 5.50 -5.15
N ALA A 51 2.32 4.83 -4.63
CA ALA A 51 1.14 4.44 -5.40
C ALA A 51 0.43 5.67 -6.02
N VAL A 52 0.28 6.75 -5.26
CA VAL A 52 -0.34 7.98 -5.75
C VAL A 52 0.60 8.77 -6.67
N ASP A 53 1.88 8.89 -6.32
CA ASP A 53 2.89 9.58 -7.14
C ASP A 53 3.00 8.92 -8.52
N TRP A 54 3.07 7.60 -8.57
CA TRP A 54 3.18 6.87 -9.82
C TRP A 54 1.91 6.96 -10.67
N ALA A 55 0.73 6.87 -10.05
CA ALA A 55 -0.54 7.03 -10.76
C ALA A 55 -0.64 8.40 -11.46
N LEU A 56 -0.16 9.47 -10.83
CA LEU A 56 -0.12 10.80 -11.44
C LEU A 56 1.01 10.97 -12.45
N ARG A 57 2.22 10.53 -12.11
CA ARG A 57 3.44 10.70 -12.91
C ARG A 57 3.40 9.94 -14.22
N TYR A 58 2.87 8.72 -14.20
CA TYR A 58 2.81 7.83 -15.36
C TYR A 58 1.45 7.77 -16.02
N ASN A 59 0.51 8.65 -15.59
CA ASN A 59 -0.86 8.69 -16.11
C ASN A 59 -1.58 7.33 -15.98
N GLU A 60 -1.47 6.72 -14.80
CA GLU A 60 -2.04 5.40 -14.48
C GLU A 60 -3.33 5.49 -13.65
N VAL A 61 -4.03 6.63 -13.68
CA VAL A 61 -5.41 6.74 -13.24
C VAL A 61 -6.28 6.31 -14.39
N HIS A 62 -6.83 5.10 -14.35
CA HIS A 62 -7.58 4.54 -15.47
C HIS A 62 -9.09 4.83 -15.40
N LYS A 63 -9.59 5.26 -14.23
CA LYS A 63 -11.00 5.61 -13.99
C LYS A 63 -11.08 6.78 -13.02
N LEU A 64 -11.97 7.74 -13.27
CA LEU A 64 -12.14 8.90 -12.38
C LEU A 64 -12.41 8.55 -10.90
N PRO A 65 -13.15 7.48 -10.54
CA PRO A 65 -13.29 7.07 -9.14
C PRO A 65 -11.98 6.75 -8.42
N GLU A 66 -10.89 6.44 -9.14
CA GLU A 66 -9.57 6.20 -8.56
C GLU A 66 -8.94 7.45 -7.94
N VAL A 67 -9.41 8.65 -8.30
CA VAL A 67 -9.05 9.89 -7.61
C VAL A 67 -9.41 9.82 -6.12
N LYS A 68 -10.60 9.27 -5.80
CA LYS A 68 -11.01 9.03 -4.41
C LYS A 68 -10.16 7.95 -3.74
N SER A 69 -9.73 6.94 -4.48
CA SER A 69 -8.78 5.94 -3.98
C SER A 69 -7.42 6.55 -3.64
N ALA A 70 -6.96 7.53 -4.45
CA ALA A 70 -5.74 8.29 -4.16
C ALA A 70 -5.87 9.12 -2.87
N ASP A 71 -7.01 9.78 -2.64
CA ASP A 71 -7.27 10.47 -1.38
C ASP A 71 -7.22 9.51 -0.18
N GLY A 72 -7.85 8.36 -0.30
CA GLY A 72 -7.82 7.32 0.73
C GLY A 72 -6.40 6.79 1.01
N ALA A 73 -5.61 6.59 -0.05
CA ALA A 73 -4.21 6.19 0.09
C ALA A 73 -3.38 7.26 0.81
N LEU A 74 -3.51 8.54 0.44
CA LEU A 74 -2.82 9.63 1.14
C LEU A 74 -3.20 9.70 2.62
N ALA A 75 -4.50 9.55 2.94
CA ALA A 75 -4.98 9.58 4.32
C ALA A 75 -4.41 8.40 5.15
N GLU A 76 -4.42 7.17 4.61
CA GLU A 76 -3.83 6.01 5.29
C GLU A 76 -2.32 6.15 5.43
N GLY A 77 -1.62 6.66 4.41
CA GLY A 77 -0.20 6.95 4.47
C GLY A 77 0.14 7.94 5.59
N MET A 78 -0.60 9.03 5.73
CA MET A 78 -0.44 10.01 6.81
C MET A 78 -0.67 9.39 8.19
N LYS A 79 -1.72 8.59 8.35
CA LYS A 79 -2.01 7.86 9.58
C LYS A 79 -0.87 6.93 9.98
N ARG A 80 -0.34 6.15 9.01
CA ARG A 80 0.79 5.26 9.25
C ARG A 80 2.08 6.02 9.55
N ALA A 81 2.36 7.11 8.84
CA ALA A 81 3.53 7.96 9.12
C ALA A 81 3.50 8.53 10.54
N ALA A 82 2.33 8.99 11.01
CA ALA A 82 2.16 9.48 12.37
C ALA A 82 2.43 8.39 13.41
N ALA A 83 1.83 7.19 13.24
CA ALA A 83 2.07 6.06 14.15
C ALA A 83 3.54 5.62 14.13
N PHE A 84 4.15 5.53 12.95
CA PHE A 84 5.55 5.15 12.78
C PHE A 84 6.50 6.14 13.48
N LYS A 85 6.24 7.44 13.38
CA LYS A 85 6.99 8.50 14.07
C LYS A 85 7.01 8.29 15.59
N GLU A 86 5.92 7.75 16.15
CA GLU A 86 5.81 7.37 17.57
C GLU A 86 6.42 6.00 17.91
N GLY A 87 7.07 5.35 16.98
CA GLY A 87 7.63 4.01 17.17
C GLY A 87 6.60 2.88 17.15
N LYS A 88 5.44 3.11 16.54
CA LYS A 88 4.31 2.16 16.46
C LYS A 88 4.05 1.71 15.03
N ALA A 89 3.64 0.45 14.87
CA ALA A 89 3.23 -0.13 13.59
C ALA A 89 1.98 -1.01 13.78
N PRO A 90 0.82 -0.42 14.12
CA PRO A 90 -0.37 -1.18 14.50
C PRO A 90 -0.89 -2.11 13.39
N TRP A 91 -0.62 -1.80 12.13
CA TRP A 91 -0.98 -2.66 10.99
C TRP A 91 -0.29 -4.03 11.01
N THR A 92 0.81 -4.20 11.76
CA THR A 92 1.48 -5.51 11.90
C THR A 92 0.71 -6.48 12.76
N GLN A 93 -0.22 -5.99 13.59
CA GLN A 93 -1.11 -6.78 14.43
C GLN A 93 -2.55 -6.85 13.91
N GLN A 94 -2.81 -6.17 12.79
CA GLN A 94 -4.14 -6.11 12.20
C GLN A 94 -4.52 -7.47 11.62
N LYS A 95 -5.80 -7.85 11.79
CA LYS A 95 -6.43 -8.98 11.13
C LYS A 95 -7.31 -8.51 9.98
N GLY A 96 -7.84 -9.46 9.20
CA GLY A 96 -8.58 -9.14 7.99
C GLY A 96 -7.68 -8.67 6.87
N LEU A 97 -8.06 -7.59 6.21
CA LEU A 97 -7.35 -7.04 5.05
C LEU A 97 -6.22 -6.11 5.51
N VAL A 98 -5.00 -6.43 5.12
CA VAL A 98 -3.82 -5.62 5.44
C VAL A 98 -2.97 -5.40 4.20
N VAL A 99 -2.79 -4.15 3.80
CA VAL A 99 -1.80 -3.78 2.79
C VAL A 99 -0.46 -3.61 3.47
N ARG A 100 0.54 -4.30 2.94
CA ARG A 100 1.94 -4.24 3.37
C ARG A 100 2.83 -3.93 2.18
N ALA A 101 4.09 -3.64 2.46
CA ALA A 101 5.08 -3.48 1.42
C ALA A 101 6.46 -3.98 1.88
N TYR A 102 7.33 -4.19 0.91
CA TYR A 102 8.73 -4.51 1.14
C TYR A 102 9.62 -3.74 0.18
N ARG A 103 10.88 -3.60 0.53
CA ARG A 103 11.88 -3.05 -0.37
C ARG A 103 12.51 -4.18 -1.17
N SER A 104 12.36 -4.12 -2.48
CA SER A 104 12.95 -5.09 -3.40
C SER A 104 14.47 -5.11 -3.27
N LYS A 105 15.03 -6.29 -3.14
CA LYS A 105 16.49 -6.48 -3.14
C LYS A 105 17.11 -6.41 -4.54
N ILE A 106 16.28 -6.38 -5.58
CA ILE A 106 16.73 -6.34 -6.97
C ILE A 106 17.03 -4.90 -7.39
N ASP A 107 16.09 -3.98 -7.11
CA ASP A 107 16.14 -2.60 -7.61
C ASP A 107 15.91 -1.53 -6.52
N GLY A 108 15.77 -1.93 -5.26
CA GLY A 108 15.53 -1.03 -4.14
C GLY A 108 14.12 -0.42 -4.11
N SER A 109 13.24 -0.73 -5.07
CA SER A 109 11.90 -0.17 -5.12
C SER A 109 11.00 -0.72 -4.01
N VAL A 110 10.06 0.11 -3.56
CA VAL A 110 9.00 -0.33 -2.64
C VAL A 110 7.93 -1.07 -3.43
N GLN A 111 7.58 -2.29 -2.99
CA GLN A 111 6.63 -3.16 -3.67
C GLN A 111 5.48 -3.54 -2.73
N PRO A 112 4.21 -3.35 -3.15
CA PRO A 112 3.06 -3.69 -2.31
C PRO A 112 2.72 -5.18 -2.37
N TYR A 113 2.11 -5.65 -1.28
CA TYR A 113 1.39 -6.91 -1.23
C TYR A 113 0.18 -6.78 -0.31
N GLY A 114 -0.84 -7.59 -0.54
CA GLY A 114 -2.00 -7.69 0.33
C GLY A 114 -1.95 -8.94 1.18
N LEU A 115 -2.42 -8.86 2.40
CA LEU A 115 -2.66 -10.01 3.26
C LEU A 115 -4.15 -10.11 3.60
N VAL A 116 -4.65 -11.33 3.65
CA VAL A 116 -5.92 -11.67 4.29
C VAL A 116 -5.58 -12.53 5.49
N ILE A 117 -5.67 -11.96 6.69
CA ILE A 117 -5.31 -12.62 7.94
C ILE A 117 -6.60 -13.05 8.64
N PRO A 118 -6.81 -14.35 8.91
CA PRO A 118 -8.04 -14.81 9.54
C PRO A 118 -8.19 -14.25 10.96
N GLU A 119 -9.43 -13.97 11.38
CA GLU A 119 -9.73 -13.47 12.73
C GLU A 119 -9.25 -14.43 13.83
N SER A 120 -9.24 -15.74 13.55
CA SER A 120 -8.75 -16.78 14.45
C SER A 120 -7.23 -16.86 14.57
N TYR A 121 -6.47 -16.08 13.80
CA TYR A 121 -5.00 -16.10 13.87
C TYR A 121 -4.48 -15.55 15.19
N VAL A 122 -3.65 -16.32 15.88
CA VAL A 122 -3.09 -16.01 17.21
C VAL A 122 -1.57 -15.91 17.23
N GLY A 123 -0.93 -15.74 16.07
CA GLY A 123 0.53 -15.63 15.98
C GLY A 123 1.29 -16.95 15.85
N ALA A 124 0.59 -18.10 15.92
CA ALA A 124 1.22 -19.40 15.71
C ALA A 124 1.50 -19.66 14.22
N PRO A 125 2.45 -20.54 13.88
CA PRO A 125 2.66 -20.96 12.50
C PRO A 125 1.36 -21.51 11.88
N VAL A 126 1.02 -21.01 10.71
CA VAL A 126 -0.22 -21.35 10.00
C VAL A 126 0.09 -21.46 8.50
N ARG A 127 -0.72 -22.26 7.79
CA ARG A 127 -0.65 -22.33 6.33
C ARG A 127 -0.78 -20.93 5.73
N THR A 128 0.08 -20.64 4.77
CA THR A 128 0.01 -19.40 3.99
C THR A 128 -0.09 -19.75 2.52
N ASP A 129 -1.15 -19.30 1.87
CA ASP A 129 -1.36 -19.47 0.44
C ASP A 129 -0.93 -18.20 -0.30
N ILE A 130 -0.28 -18.36 -1.43
CA ILE A 130 0.09 -17.25 -2.32
C ILE A 130 -0.88 -17.26 -3.49
N TRP A 131 -1.61 -16.16 -3.67
CA TRP A 131 -2.52 -15.96 -4.78
C TRP A 131 -1.96 -14.89 -5.72
N CYS A 132 -1.40 -15.31 -6.85
CA CYS A 132 -0.94 -14.41 -7.88
C CYS A 132 -2.13 -13.96 -8.74
N HIS A 133 -2.31 -12.64 -8.90
CA HIS A 133 -3.34 -12.11 -9.78
C HIS A 133 -2.99 -12.40 -11.25
N GLY A 134 -4.00 -12.46 -12.11
CA GLY A 134 -3.81 -12.54 -13.55
C GLY A 134 -3.42 -11.19 -14.16
N ARG A 135 -3.23 -11.16 -15.48
CA ARG A 135 -2.96 -9.93 -16.23
C ARG A 135 -4.11 -8.93 -16.06
N GLY A 136 -3.79 -7.73 -15.66
CA GLY A 136 -4.74 -6.64 -15.47
C GLY A 136 -4.21 -5.36 -16.11
N GLU A 137 -4.66 -5.03 -17.33
CA GLU A 137 -4.16 -3.88 -18.10
C GLU A 137 -4.44 -2.51 -17.44
N THR A 138 -5.34 -2.46 -16.48
CA THR A 138 -5.67 -1.26 -15.69
C THR A 138 -5.38 -1.44 -14.20
N LEU A 139 -4.67 -2.50 -13.81
CA LEU A 139 -4.30 -2.74 -12.43
C LEU A 139 -3.02 -1.97 -12.10
N SER A 140 -3.15 -0.65 -11.96
CA SER A 140 -2.07 0.19 -11.45
C SER A 140 -1.75 -0.14 -10.00
N GLU A 141 -0.60 0.32 -9.50
CA GLU A 141 -0.22 0.12 -8.09
C GLU A 141 -1.25 0.77 -7.14
N LEU A 142 -1.78 1.94 -7.49
CA LEU A 142 -2.86 2.58 -6.75
C LEU A 142 -4.13 1.72 -6.71
N ALA A 143 -4.55 1.20 -7.87
CA ALA A 143 -5.72 0.32 -7.96
C ALA A 143 -5.51 -0.97 -7.15
N PHE A 144 -4.30 -1.56 -7.18
CA PHE A 144 -3.97 -2.73 -6.38
C PHE A 144 -4.04 -2.45 -4.87
N VAL A 145 -3.41 -1.38 -4.40
CA VAL A 145 -3.43 -0.98 -2.97
C VAL A 145 -4.86 -0.74 -2.50
N ASP A 146 -5.66 -0.02 -3.29
CA ASP A 146 -7.08 0.21 -2.98
C ASP A 146 -7.87 -1.10 -2.94
N GLN A 147 -7.71 -1.97 -3.95
CA GLN A 147 -8.37 -3.26 -4.00
C GLN A 147 -8.02 -4.14 -2.79
N ARG A 148 -6.74 -4.24 -2.42
CA ARG A 148 -6.30 -5.07 -1.29
C ARG A 148 -6.72 -4.52 0.07
N SER A 149 -7.04 -3.25 0.17
CA SER A 149 -7.60 -2.65 1.39
C SER A 149 -9.11 -2.90 1.56
N LYS A 150 -9.82 -3.35 0.50
CA LYS A 150 -11.29 -3.45 0.47
C LYS A 150 -11.83 -4.85 0.15
N GLN A 151 -11.02 -5.70 -0.49
CA GLN A 151 -11.49 -6.96 -1.05
C GLN A 151 -10.61 -8.13 -0.64
N VAL A 152 -11.22 -9.16 -0.09
CA VAL A 152 -10.54 -10.40 0.30
C VAL A 152 -10.04 -11.23 -0.89
N GLY A 153 -10.63 -11.06 -2.07
CA GLY A 153 -10.33 -11.88 -3.25
C GLY A 153 -11.19 -13.13 -3.34
N ASN A 154 -10.90 -13.96 -4.35
CA ASN A 154 -11.72 -15.14 -4.68
C ASN A 154 -11.38 -16.38 -3.82
N VAL A 155 -10.21 -16.40 -3.20
CA VAL A 155 -9.73 -17.54 -2.41
C VAL A 155 -9.67 -17.15 -0.95
N GLN A 156 -10.44 -17.83 -0.13
CA GLN A 156 -10.58 -17.58 1.31
C GLN A 156 -10.54 -18.89 2.08
N PRO A 157 -9.38 -19.56 2.16
CA PRO A 157 -9.26 -20.81 2.90
C PRO A 157 -9.46 -20.56 4.41
N LYS A 158 -10.20 -21.45 5.06
CA LYS A 158 -10.39 -21.35 6.52
C LYS A 158 -9.08 -21.56 7.25
N GLY A 159 -8.74 -20.66 8.16
CA GLY A 159 -7.57 -20.79 9.03
C GLY A 159 -6.22 -20.61 8.38
N ALA A 160 -6.15 -20.17 7.12
CA ALA A 160 -4.90 -19.85 6.43
C ALA A 160 -4.78 -18.36 6.16
N ILE A 161 -3.55 -17.86 6.09
CA ILE A 161 -3.26 -16.51 5.59
C ILE A 161 -3.21 -16.58 4.07
N VAL A 162 -3.79 -15.59 3.38
CA VAL A 162 -3.61 -15.43 1.94
C VAL A 162 -2.75 -14.23 1.65
N LEU A 163 -1.66 -14.43 0.91
CA LEU A 163 -0.76 -13.40 0.44
C LEU A 163 -1.04 -13.11 -1.04
N HIS A 164 -1.29 -11.87 -1.36
CA HIS A 164 -1.48 -11.36 -2.72
C HIS A 164 -0.27 -10.48 -3.10
N PRO A 165 0.73 -10.99 -3.82
CA PRO A 165 1.81 -10.17 -4.33
C PRO A 165 1.31 -9.29 -5.48
N TYR A 166 1.91 -8.10 -5.65
CA TYR A 166 1.67 -7.27 -6.81
C TYR A 166 2.67 -7.61 -7.91
N GLY A 167 2.19 -8.20 -8.99
CA GLY A 167 2.97 -8.55 -10.17
C GLY A 167 2.96 -7.48 -11.25
N ARG A 168 2.57 -6.24 -10.92
CA ARG A 168 2.33 -5.17 -11.89
C ARG A 168 1.25 -5.58 -12.90
N TYR A 169 1.41 -5.31 -14.16
CA TYR A 169 0.44 -5.63 -15.22
C TYR A 169 0.48 -7.09 -15.70
N CYS A 170 1.30 -7.93 -15.09
CA CYS A 170 1.45 -9.35 -15.47
C CYS A 170 0.23 -10.17 -15.12
#